data_87fb4c7f658b5f3fe07a85e7b1cc6fac
#
_entry.id   87fb4c7f658b5f3fe07a85e7b1cc6fac
#
_cell.length_a   1.000
_cell.length_b   1.000
_cell.length_c   1.000
_cell.angle_alpha   90.00
_cell.angle_beta   90.00
_cell.angle_gamma   90.00
#
_symmetry.space_group_name_H-M   'P 1'
#
loop_
_entity.id
_entity.type
_entity.pdbx_description
1 polymer ?
#
loop_
_entity_poly.entity_id
_entity_poly.type
_entity_poly.pdbx_seq_one_letter_code
_entity_poly.pdbx_strand_id
1 'polypeptide(L)'
;DIQMKGIHCSIDTNVQHKYAFCDKTKLQEIYLNIMSNAIKYTPVDHAIHVTINETNFDDKKARYVFVCEDTGIGMASEYLPHIFDEFSREHTATENKVSGTGLGLSIVKSFVELMNGRIHVESKPGKGTKFTVEIPLELASEEDICKKELPEQTFMTDKNIGKRILLAEDNELNAEIAM
;
A
#
# COMPACT_ATOMS: atom_id res chain seq x y z
N ASP A 1 8.32 11.90 -8.90
CA ASP A 1 7.09 12.65 -9.19
C ASP A 1 6.76 13.74 -8.15
N ILE A 2 6.99 13.53 -6.84
CA ILE A 2 6.76 14.53 -5.78
C ILE A 2 7.60 15.79 -6.03
N GLN A 3 8.89 15.63 -6.28
CA GLN A 3 9.81 16.75 -6.55
C GLN A 3 9.45 17.51 -7.85
N MET A 4 9.00 16.80 -8.88
CA MET A 4 8.58 17.40 -10.15
C MET A 4 7.30 18.21 -10.03
N LYS A 5 6.43 17.87 -9.08
CA LYS A 5 5.19 18.61 -8.79
C LYS A 5 5.35 19.69 -7.72
N GLY A 6 6.50 19.83 -7.07
CA GLY A 6 6.67 20.77 -5.96
C GLY A 6 5.78 20.49 -4.75
N ILE A 7 5.34 19.23 -4.56
CA ILE A 7 4.51 18.84 -3.42
C ILE A 7 5.35 18.78 -2.16
N HIS A 8 4.90 19.42 -1.09
CA HIS A 8 5.51 19.35 0.22
C HIS A 8 5.12 18.04 0.92
N CYS A 9 6.05 17.09 1.01
CA CYS A 9 5.81 15.81 1.67
C CYS A 9 6.54 15.75 3.01
N SER A 10 5.81 15.42 4.08
CA SER A 10 6.37 15.18 5.42
C SER A 10 5.95 13.81 5.94
N ILE A 11 6.84 13.19 6.74
CA ILE A 11 6.61 11.88 7.34
C ILE A 11 7.00 11.95 8.81
N ASP A 12 6.04 11.64 9.68
CA ASP A 12 6.27 11.50 11.12
C ASP A 12 6.07 10.06 11.54
N THR A 13 6.95 9.56 12.39
CA THR A 13 6.89 8.18 12.89
C THR A 13 7.00 8.15 14.40
N ASN A 14 6.09 7.42 15.04
CA ASN A 14 6.12 7.13 16.46
C ASN A 14 5.91 5.62 16.65
N VAL A 15 6.98 4.87 16.38
CA VAL A 15 7.02 3.41 16.42
C VAL A 15 8.06 2.98 17.44
N GLN A 16 7.67 2.15 18.41
CA GLN A 16 8.53 1.69 19.50
C GLN A 16 9.23 0.37 19.17
N HIS A 17 8.51 -0.58 18.54
CA HIS A 17 9.04 -1.89 18.19
C HIS A 17 9.64 -1.88 16.78
N LYS A 18 10.91 -2.25 16.73
CA LYS A 18 11.69 -2.24 15.49
C LYS A 18 11.25 -3.29 14.48
N TYR A 19 10.68 -4.40 14.96
CA TYR A 19 10.37 -5.56 14.15
C TYR A 19 8.96 -6.09 14.43
N ALA A 20 8.27 -6.46 13.35
CA ALA A 20 6.97 -7.12 13.40
C ALA A 20 6.82 -8.11 12.24
N PHE A 21 6.05 -9.18 12.45
CA PHE A 21 5.72 -10.12 11.39
C PHE A 21 4.62 -9.56 10.52
N CYS A 22 4.86 -9.46 9.22
CA CYS A 22 3.85 -9.02 8.26
C CYS A 22 4.07 -9.64 6.86
N ASP A 23 3.04 -9.62 6.05
CA ASP A 23 3.19 -9.80 4.61
C ASP A 23 3.70 -8.49 4.00
N LYS A 24 5.02 -8.46 3.76
CA LYS A 24 5.70 -7.27 3.24
C LYS A 24 5.11 -6.79 1.92
N THR A 25 4.75 -7.72 1.03
CA THR A 25 4.24 -7.39 -0.30
C THR A 25 2.88 -6.71 -0.19
N LYS A 26 1.95 -7.28 0.58
CA LYS A 26 0.64 -6.66 0.79
C LYS A 26 0.74 -5.30 1.47
N LEU A 27 1.62 -5.18 2.47
CA LEU A 27 1.82 -3.91 3.17
C LEU A 27 2.38 -2.82 2.23
N GLN A 28 3.35 -3.18 1.38
CA GLN A 28 3.88 -2.28 0.36
C GLN A 28 2.81 -1.84 -0.64
N GLU A 29 1.99 -2.75 -1.14
CA GLU A 29 0.90 -2.45 -2.06
C GLU A 29 -0.14 -1.50 -1.45
N ILE A 30 -0.50 -1.70 -0.17
CA ILE A 30 -1.39 -0.78 0.55
C ILE A 30 -0.82 0.63 0.54
N TYR A 31 0.43 0.80 0.96
CA TYR A 31 1.05 2.12 1.07
C TYR A 31 1.27 2.77 -0.29
N LEU A 32 1.74 2.02 -1.29
CA LEU A 32 1.97 2.53 -2.64
C LEU A 32 0.68 3.01 -3.30
N ASN A 33 -0.43 2.27 -3.16
CA ASN A 33 -1.72 2.68 -3.74
C ASN A 33 -2.25 3.97 -3.09
N ILE A 34 -2.19 4.08 -1.76
CA ILE A 34 -2.65 5.28 -1.04
C ILE A 34 -1.76 6.48 -1.38
N MET A 35 -0.43 6.33 -1.32
CA MET A 35 0.52 7.39 -1.63
C MET A 35 0.43 7.83 -3.10
N SER A 36 0.30 6.87 -4.02
CA SER A 36 0.12 7.17 -5.45
C SER A 36 -1.13 8.01 -5.69
N ASN A 37 -2.24 7.69 -5.01
CA ASN A 37 -3.45 8.50 -5.08
C ASN A 37 -3.24 9.90 -4.49
N ALA A 38 -2.63 10.03 -3.32
CA ALA A 38 -2.32 11.32 -2.73
C ALA A 38 -1.49 12.19 -3.69
N ILE A 39 -0.38 11.66 -4.24
CA ILE A 39 0.47 12.38 -5.20
C ILE A 39 -0.31 12.77 -6.46
N LYS A 40 -1.17 11.90 -6.94
CA LYS A 40 -1.92 12.06 -8.17
C LYS A 40 -2.95 13.18 -8.08
N TYR A 41 -3.68 13.23 -6.96
CA TYR A 41 -4.79 14.16 -6.73
C TYR A 41 -4.43 15.43 -5.95
N THR A 42 -3.18 15.55 -5.54
CA THR A 42 -2.66 16.77 -4.91
C THR A 42 -2.07 17.70 -5.98
N PRO A 43 -2.54 18.95 -6.10
CA PRO A 43 -1.99 19.94 -7.03
C PRO A 43 -0.56 20.36 -6.66
N VAL A 44 0.05 21.14 -7.56
CA VAL A 44 1.36 21.79 -7.34
C VAL A 44 1.28 22.68 -6.10
N ASP A 45 2.38 22.76 -5.34
CA ASP A 45 2.54 23.62 -4.14
C ASP A 45 1.57 23.27 -2.98
N HIS A 46 0.99 22.07 -3.02
CA HIS A 46 0.18 21.54 -1.94
C HIS A 46 0.98 20.54 -1.09
N ALA A 47 0.36 19.98 -0.05
CA ALA A 47 1.06 19.15 0.93
C ALA A 47 0.47 17.73 1.03
N ILE A 48 1.34 16.76 1.35
CA ILE A 48 1.00 15.41 1.77
C ILE A 48 1.71 15.18 3.10
N HIS A 49 0.95 14.77 4.11
CA HIS A 49 1.46 14.43 5.42
C HIS A 49 1.20 12.97 5.71
N VAL A 50 2.25 12.23 6.06
CA VAL A 50 2.16 10.82 6.43
C VAL A 50 2.53 10.66 7.89
N THR A 51 1.71 9.93 8.64
CA THR A 51 2.01 9.58 10.02
C THR A 51 1.93 8.08 10.20
N ILE A 52 2.92 7.50 10.88
CA ILE A 52 2.92 6.10 11.27
C ILE A 52 3.05 6.03 12.79
N ASN A 53 1.99 5.59 13.44
CA ASN A 53 1.95 5.43 14.88
C ASN A 53 1.82 3.95 15.25
N GLU A 54 2.43 3.59 16.35
CA GLU A 54 2.24 2.32 17.00
C GLU A 54 1.44 2.51 18.27
N THR A 55 0.44 1.67 18.47
CA THR A 55 -0.31 1.58 19.73
C THR A 55 -0.22 0.16 20.25
N ASN A 56 0.17 0.00 21.52
CA ASN A 56 0.25 -1.32 22.14
C ASN A 56 -1.13 -1.96 22.21
N PHE A 57 -1.16 -3.24 21.86
CA PHE A 57 -2.37 -4.04 21.91
C PHE A 57 -2.27 -5.04 23.06
N ASP A 58 -1.13 -5.74 23.15
CA ASP A 58 -0.71 -6.62 24.25
C ASP A 58 0.82 -6.82 24.15
N ASP A 59 1.40 -7.67 25.00
CA ASP A 59 2.85 -7.92 25.03
C ASP A 59 3.41 -8.58 23.75
N LYS A 60 2.54 -9.08 22.85
CA LYS A 60 2.92 -9.81 21.64
C LYS A 60 2.45 -9.14 20.37
N LYS A 61 1.52 -8.20 20.45
CA LYS A 61 0.90 -7.55 19.28
C LYS A 61 0.88 -6.05 19.47
N ALA A 62 1.14 -5.35 18.39
CA ALA A 62 0.93 -3.91 18.30
C ALA A 62 -0.01 -3.60 17.14
N ARG A 63 -0.74 -2.51 17.26
CA ARG A 63 -1.53 -1.94 16.18
C ARG A 63 -0.72 -0.82 15.54
N TYR A 64 -0.48 -0.94 14.25
CA TYR A 64 0.15 0.09 13.45
C TYR A 64 -0.93 0.89 12.74
N VAL A 65 -0.88 2.21 12.92
CA VAL A 65 -1.81 3.16 12.33
C VAL A 65 -1.05 4.01 11.34
N PHE A 66 -1.31 3.78 10.07
CA PHE A 66 -0.82 4.59 8.96
C PHE A 66 -1.88 5.62 8.59
N VAL A 67 -1.51 6.89 8.59
CA VAL A 67 -2.35 7.99 8.14
C VAL A 67 -1.66 8.69 6.98
N CYS A 68 -2.39 8.87 5.88
CA CYS A 68 -1.96 9.71 4.76
C CYS A 68 -3.00 10.79 4.55
N GLU A 69 -2.60 12.02 4.77
CA GLU A 69 -3.45 13.20 4.61
C GLU A 69 -2.88 14.10 3.50
N ASP A 70 -3.68 14.40 2.51
CA ASP A 70 -3.35 15.31 1.43
C ASP A 70 -4.25 16.55 1.45
N THR A 71 -3.74 17.66 0.94
CA THR A 71 -4.50 18.89 0.73
C THR A 71 -4.96 19.04 -0.73
N GLY A 72 -5.29 17.91 -1.36
CA GLY A 72 -5.67 17.83 -2.76
C GLY A 72 -7.10 18.27 -3.05
N ILE A 73 -7.60 17.83 -4.21
CA ILE A 73 -8.94 18.22 -4.69
C ILE A 73 -10.07 17.69 -3.80
N GLY A 74 -9.81 16.65 -3.01
CA GLY A 74 -10.83 15.97 -2.21
C GLY A 74 -11.86 15.23 -3.07
N MET A 75 -12.92 14.73 -2.42
CA MET A 75 -13.98 13.94 -3.05
C MET A 75 -15.35 14.38 -2.54
N ALA A 76 -16.36 14.23 -3.39
CA ALA A 76 -17.75 14.49 -3.04
C ALA A 76 -18.27 13.43 -2.04
N SER A 77 -19.15 13.85 -1.13
CA SER A 77 -19.75 12.98 -0.10
C SER A 77 -20.48 11.78 -0.70
N GLU A 78 -21.11 11.99 -1.86
CA GLU A 78 -21.86 10.97 -2.59
C GLU A 78 -20.97 9.86 -3.15
N TYR A 79 -19.68 10.17 -3.39
CA TYR A 79 -18.70 9.21 -3.91
C TYR A 79 -18.04 8.37 -2.81
N LEU A 80 -17.91 8.89 -1.59
CA LEU A 80 -17.21 8.21 -0.48
C LEU A 80 -17.69 6.78 -0.20
N PRO A 81 -18.99 6.43 -0.27
CA PRO A 81 -19.44 5.06 -0.09
C PRO A 81 -18.91 4.08 -1.17
N HIS A 82 -18.56 4.60 -2.34
CA HIS A 82 -18.16 3.83 -3.53
C HIS A 82 -16.67 3.83 -3.81
N ILE A 83 -15.86 4.49 -2.97
CA ILE A 83 -14.42 4.65 -3.22
C ILE A 83 -13.65 3.32 -3.25
N PHE A 84 -14.17 2.30 -2.59
CA PHE A 84 -13.59 0.95 -2.54
C PHE A 84 -14.25 -0.04 -3.52
N ASP A 85 -15.22 0.39 -4.31
CA ASP A 85 -15.84 -0.46 -5.33
C ASP A 85 -14.87 -0.64 -6.50
N GLU A 86 -14.86 -1.83 -7.10
CA GLU A 86 -14.02 -2.13 -8.25
C GLU A 86 -14.39 -1.23 -9.45
N PHE A 87 -13.35 -0.74 -10.14
CA PHE A 87 -13.48 0.14 -11.31
C PHE A 87 -14.18 1.48 -11.00
N SER A 88 -14.39 1.79 -9.73
CA SER A 88 -15.01 3.04 -9.32
C SER A 88 -14.09 4.24 -9.56
N ARG A 89 -14.65 5.32 -10.12
CA ARG A 89 -13.95 6.59 -10.35
C ARG A 89 -14.93 7.74 -10.23
N GLU A 90 -14.54 8.79 -9.55
CA GLU A 90 -15.35 10.00 -9.51
C GLU A 90 -15.34 10.70 -10.88
N HIS A 91 -16.48 11.23 -11.33
CA HIS A 91 -16.64 11.89 -12.64
C HIS A 91 -15.66 13.05 -12.83
N THR A 92 -15.42 13.84 -11.80
CA THR A 92 -14.43 14.94 -11.79
C THR A 92 -13.01 14.49 -12.11
N ALA A 93 -12.61 13.31 -11.65
CA ALA A 93 -11.30 12.73 -11.96
C ALA A 93 -11.20 12.30 -13.44
N THR A 94 -12.31 11.91 -14.05
CA THR A 94 -12.38 11.56 -15.47
C THR A 94 -12.26 12.81 -16.35
N GLU A 95 -12.89 13.90 -15.99
CA GLU A 95 -12.80 15.19 -16.71
C GLU A 95 -11.37 15.76 -16.67
N ASN A 96 -10.65 15.59 -15.57
CA ASN A 96 -9.28 16.04 -15.41
C ASN A 96 -8.23 15.12 -16.07
N LYS A 97 -8.64 14.11 -16.87
CA LYS A 97 -7.76 13.14 -17.56
C LYS A 97 -6.77 12.40 -16.65
N VAL A 98 -7.12 12.23 -15.38
CA VAL A 98 -6.25 11.54 -14.42
C VAL A 98 -6.31 10.04 -14.70
N SER A 99 -5.21 9.44 -15.15
CA SER A 99 -5.13 8.02 -15.52
C SER A 99 -5.27 7.10 -14.29
N GLY A 100 -5.94 5.94 -14.44
CA GLY A 100 -6.04 4.90 -13.40
C GLY A 100 -7.12 3.86 -13.73
N THR A 101 -6.91 2.64 -13.27
CA THR A 101 -7.81 1.50 -13.51
C THR A 101 -9.05 1.49 -12.62
N GLY A 102 -9.03 2.21 -11.48
CA GLY A 102 -10.08 2.14 -10.46
C GLY A 102 -10.00 0.89 -9.58
N LEU A 103 -8.91 0.13 -9.62
CA LEU A 103 -8.72 -1.09 -8.83
C LEU A 103 -7.86 -0.89 -7.58
N GLY A 104 -7.06 0.18 -7.50
CA GLY A 104 -6.08 0.34 -6.43
C GLY A 104 -6.68 0.33 -5.03
N LEU A 105 -7.79 1.03 -4.81
CA LEU A 105 -8.40 1.13 -3.48
C LEU A 105 -9.23 -0.11 -3.11
N SER A 106 -9.83 -0.83 -4.06
CA SER A 106 -10.48 -2.12 -3.79
C SER A 106 -9.45 -3.18 -3.36
N ILE A 107 -8.25 -3.18 -3.99
CA ILE A 107 -7.11 -4.02 -3.58
C ILE A 107 -6.63 -3.66 -2.18
N VAL A 108 -6.48 -2.35 -1.89
CA VAL A 108 -6.11 -1.87 -0.54
C VAL A 108 -7.07 -2.41 0.51
N LYS A 109 -8.39 -2.24 0.30
CA LYS A 109 -9.41 -2.72 1.23
C LYS A 109 -9.29 -4.24 1.44
N SER A 110 -9.18 -5.02 0.37
CA SER A 110 -9.03 -6.48 0.45
C SER A 110 -7.79 -6.89 1.23
N PHE A 111 -6.65 -6.25 1.01
CA PHE A 111 -5.41 -6.57 1.73
C PHE A 111 -5.47 -6.17 3.21
N VAL A 112 -6.05 -5.00 3.52
CA VAL A 112 -6.26 -4.58 4.91
C VAL A 112 -7.17 -5.57 5.64
N GLU A 113 -8.27 -6.02 5.03
CA GLU A 113 -9.17 -7.02 5.60
C GLU A 113 -8.48 -8.38 5.80
N LEU A 114 -7.69 -8.85 4.82
CA LEU A 114 -6.87 -10.07 4.93
C LEU A 114 -5.84 -10.00 6.06
N MET A 115 -5.37 -8.81 6.41
CA MET A 115 -4.47 -8.57 7.53
C MET A 115 -5.21 -8.28 8.85
N ASN A 116 -6.52 -8.55 8.91
CA ASN A 116 -7.39 -8.26 10.07
C ASN A 116 -7.36 -6.78 10.48
N GLY A 117 -7.08 -5.88 9.55
CA GLY A 117 -7.01 -4.45 9.74
C GLY A 117 -8.35 -3.75 9.46
N ARG A 118 -8.27 -2.42 9.50
CA ARG A 118 -9.39 -1.53 9.12
C ARG A 118 -8.85 -0.39 8.29
N ILE A 119 -9.67 0.08 7.35
CA ILE A 119 -9.39 1.29 6.57
C ILE A 119 -10.56 2.26 6.72
N HIS A 120 -10.23 3.52 6.90
CA HIS A 120 -11.20 4.62 6.96
C HIS A 120 -10.75 5.75 6.03
N VAL A 121 -11.71 6.50 5.48
CA VAL A 121 -11.46 7.64 4.60
C VAL A 121 -12.33 8.81 5.02
N GLU A 122 -11.72 9.98 5.10
CA GLU A 122 -12.37 11.26 5.27
C GLU A 122 -11.97 12.17 4.11
N SER A 123 -12.92 12.81 3.46
CA SER A 123 -12.62 13.73 2.36
C SER A 123 -13.72 14.78 2.21
N LYS A 124 -13.31 15.95 1.71
CA LYS A 124 -14.22 17.03 1.33
C LYS A 124 -13.68 17.73 0.08
N PRO A 125 -14.55 18.10 -0.88
CA PRO A 125 -14.14 18.85 -2.07
C PRO A 125 -13.33 20.09 -1.71
N GLY A 126 -12.16 20.27 -2.34
CA GLY A 126 -11.25 21.38 -2.12
C GLY A 126 -10.55 21.41 -0.75
N LYS A 127 -10.67 20.36 0.05
CA LYS A 127 -9.99 20.24 1.36
C LYS A 127 -9.00 19.10 1.46
N GLY A 128 -9.00 18.21 0.44
CA GLY A 128 -8.15 17.03 0.39
C GLY A 128 -8.77 15.78 0.97
N THR A 129 -7.94 14.78 1.18
CA THR A 129 -8.35 13.44 1.62
C THR A 129 -7.43 12.94 2.72
N LYS A 130 -8.03 12.23 3.68
CA LYS A 130 -7.30 11.54 4.74
C LYS A 130 -7.68 10.07 4.76
N PHE A 131 -6.72 9.22 4.48
CA PHE A 131 -6.80 7.78 4.66
C PHE A 131 -6.19 7.37 5.99
N THR A 132 -6.89 6.53 6.73
CA THR A 132 -6.40 5.91 7.97
C THR A 132 -6.47 4.40 7.81
N VAL A 133 -5.32 3.72 7.91
CA VAL A 133 -5.20 2.26 7.87
C VAL A 133 -4.67 1.78 9.21
N GLU A 134 -5.39 0.86 9.84
CA GLU A 134 -5.01 0.22 11.09
C GLU A 134 -4.77 -1.27 10.84
N ILE A 135 -3.58 -1.77 11.18
CA ILE A 135 -3.23 -3.18 11.00
C ILE A 135 -2.63 -3.71 12.31
N PRO A 136 -3.22 -4.77 12.91
CA PRO A 136 -2.60 -5.47 14.03
C PRO A 136 -1.49 -6.39 13.50
N LEU A 137 -0.29 -6.26 14.04
CA LEU A 137 0.85 -7.11 13.69
C LEU A 137 1.41 -7.79 14.94
N GLU A 138 1.91 -9.01 14.79
CA GLU A 138 2.66 -9.70 15.82
C GLU A 138 4.07 -9.09 15.92
N LEU A 139 4.49 -8.78 17.14
CA LEU A 139 5.82 -8.26 17.40
C LEU A 139 6.87 -9.36 17.18
N ALA A 140 8.01 -9.00 16.63
CA ALA A 140 9.13 -9.89 16.43
C ALA A 140 10.34 -9.42 17.24
N SER A 141 11.12 -10.36 17.74
CA SER A 141 12.38 -10.10 18.42
C SER A 141 13.56 -10.14 17.43
N GLU A 142 14.71 -9.62 17.83
CA GLU A 142 15.95 -9.76 17.04
C GLU A 142 16.33 -11.24 16.82
N GLU A 143 16.03 -12.11 17.79
CA GLU A 143 16.29 -13.54 17.67
C GLU A 143 15.43 -14.23 16.59
N ASP A 144 14.21 -13.73 16.36
CA ASP A 144 13.32 -14.27 15.33
C ASP A 144 13.83 -13.97 13.92
N ILE A 145 14.57 -12.87 13.76
CA ILE A 145 15.18 -12.49 12.49
C ILE A 145 16.40 -13.36 12.20
N CYS A 146 17.26 -13.58 13.20
CA CYS A 146 18.45 -14.42 13.04
C CYS A 146 18.10 -15.88 12.72
N LYS A 147 16.96 -16.39 13.19
CA LYS A 147 16.46 -17.73 12.85
C LYS A 147 15.92 -17.86 11.44
N LYS A 148 15.59 -16.73 10.79
CA LYS A 148 15.10 -16.63 9.40
C LYS A 148 16.17 -16.23 8.39
N GLU A 149 17.44 -16.38 8.66
CA GLU A 149 18.36 -16.68 7.57
C GLU A 149 17.84 -17.98 6.97
N LEU A 150 17.03 -17.82 5.93
CA LEU A 150 16.48 -18.90 5.13
C LEU A 150 17.63 -19.85 4.84
N PRO A 151 17.45 -21.17 5.00
CA PRO A 151 18.34 -22.07 4.30
C PRO A 151 18.33 -21.56 2.85
N GLU A 152 19.51 -21.29 2.31
CA GLU A 152 19.66 -21.07 0.88
C GLU A 152 18.68 -22.05 0.24
N GLN A 153 17.70 -21.54 -0.50
CA GLN A 153 16.87 -22.39 -1.29
C GLN A 153 17.83 -23.07 -2.26
N THR A 154 18.43 -24.14 -1.80
CA THR A 154 18.95 -25.16 -2.67
C THR A 154 17.74 -25.52 -3.49
N PHE A 155 17.65 -24.91 -4.65
CA PHE A 155 16.71 -25.35 -5.68
C PHE A 155 16.99 -26.82 -5.84
N MET A 156 16.19 -27.66 -5.17
CA MET A 156 16.22 -29.10 -5.33
C MET A 156 15.81 -29.35 -6.76
N THR A 157 16.79 -29.28 -7.64
CA THR A 157 16.66 -29.49 -9.09
C THR A 157 16.06 -30.85 -9.42
N ASP A 158 16.15 -31.83 -8.52
CA ASP A 158 15.73 -33.19 -8.79
C ASP A 158 14.22 -33.41 -8.90
N LYS A 159 13.38 -32.62 -8.24
CA LYS A 159 11.92 -32.81 -8.29
C LYS A 159 11.24 -32.34 -9.57
N ASN A 160 11.92 -31.54 -10.36
CA ASN A 160 11.37 -30.93 -11.57
C ASN A 160 11.98 -31.47 -12.88
N ILE A 161 12.92 -32.40 -12.80
CA ILE A 161 13.50 -33.04 -13.97
C ILE A 161 12.39 -33.76 -14.76
N GLY A 162 12.29 -33.45 -16.05
CA GLY A 162 11.31 -34.03 -16.98
C GLY A 162 9.91 -33.41 -16.96
N LYS A 163 9.65 -32.37 -16.16
CA LYS A 163 8.42 -31.61 -16.26
C LYS A 163 8.45 -30.64 -17.43
N ARG A 164 7.32 -30.52 -18.11
CA ARG A 164 7.14 -29.51 -19.18
C ARG A 164 6.48 -28.28 -18.58
N ILE A 165 7.11 -27.13 -18.80
CA ILE A 165 6.57 -25.84 -18.39
C ILE A 165 6.24 -25.07 -19.66
N LEU A 166 4.99 -24.57 -19.76
CA LEU A 166 4.62 -23.63 -20.81
C LEU A 166 4.88 -22.22 -20.27
N LEU A 167 5.82 -21.51 -20.89
CA LEU A 167 6.05 -20.10 -20.64
C LEU A 167 5.33 -19.31 -21.73
N ALA A 168 4.42 -18.41 -21.35
CA ALA A 168 3.79 -17.44 -22.23
C ALA A 168 4.21 -16.04 -21.74
N GLU A 169 5.17 -15.44 -22.42
CA GLU A 169 5.74 -14.14 -22.13
C GLU A 169 5.89 -13.35 -23.42
N ASP A 170 5.38 -12.14 -23.47
CA ASP A 170 5.40 -11.25 -24.62
C ASP A 170 6.63 -10.33 -24.68
N ASN A 171 7.43 -10.32 -23.62
CA ASN A 171 8.68 -9.56 -23.51
C ASN A 171 9.89 -10.50 -23.63
N GLU A 172 10.69 -10.32 -24.68
CA GLU A 172 11.87 -11.16 -24.98
C GLU A 172 12.87 -11.19 -23.79
N LEU A 173 13.08 -10.06 -23.10
CA LEU A 173 14.01 -9.98 -21.98
C LEU A 173 13.53 -10.81 -20.79
N ASN A 174 12.22 -10.79 -20.50
CA ASN A 174 11.64 -11.62 -19.45
C ASN A 174 11.70 -13.10 -19.78
N ALA A 175 11.51 -13.46 -21.05
CA ALA A 175 11.61 -14.83 -21.52
C ALA A 175 13.03 -15.38 -21.36
N GLU A 176 14.07 -14.59 -21.62
CA GLU A 176 15.48 -14.97 -21.42
C GLU A 176 15.84 -15.20 -19.95
N ILE A 177 15.25 -14.42 -19.02
CA ILE A 177 15.49 -14.57 -17.57
C ILE A 177 14.83 -15.85 -17.03
N ALA A 178 13.75 -16.32 -17.66
CA ALA A 178 12.97 -17.47 -17.20
C ALA A 178 13.45 -18.82 -17.79
N MET A 179 14.35 -18.83 -18.75
CA MET A 179 14.98 -20.03 -19.34
C MET A 179 16.30 -20.37 -18.66
#